data_d91e000296445ec8837f920982958ddb
#
_entry.id   d91e000296445ec8837f920982958ddb
#
_cell.length_a   1.000
_cell.length_b   1.000
_cell.length_c   1.000
_cell.angle_alpha   90.00
_cell.angle_beta   90.00
_cell.angle_gamma   90.00
#
_symmetry.space_group_name_H-M   'P 1'
#
loop_
_entity.id
_entity.type
_entity.pdbx_description
1 polymer ?
#
loop_
_entity_poly.entity_id
_entity_poly.type
_entity_poly.pdbx_seq_one_letter_code
_entity_poly.pdbx_strand_id
1 'polypeptide(L)'
;MIKYVPEMTNVVLEEIPDRLTLAIDISNCTGLCEGYHSPFLRRDVGVELTPEAIDSLIADNFGINCFLFLGEGNDHDALMSAATYIRSSYPSLELGIYSGRESVEEDVWELFDYVKIGPFRPSCGPLNKTTTNQRLYRILHNADGTRTVDDITARFWRKGIDPNRPS
;
A
#
# COMPACT_ATOMS: atom_id res chain seq x y z
N MET A 1 -14.51 -0.58 -11.46
CA MET A 1 -14.22 -1.80 -10.67
C MET A 1 -12.72 -1.98 -10.55
N ILE A 2 -12.24 -2.39 -9.38
CA ILE A 2 -10.84 -2.80 -9.22
C ILE A 2 -10.77 -4.30 -9.01
N LYS A 3 -9.66 -4.89 -9.44
CA LYS A 3 -9.39 -6.31 -9.32
C LYS A 3 -8.10 -6.56 -8.55
N TYR A 4 -8.06 -7.65 -7.83
CA TYR A 4 -6.86 -8.09 -7.14
C TYR A 4 -6.51 -9.52 -7.56
N VAL A 5 -5.28 -9.90 -7.32
CA VAL A 5 -4.77 -11.24 -7.70
C VAL A 5 -4.72 -12.11 -6.44
N PRO A 6 -5.69 -13.04 -6.26
CA PRO A 6 -5.77 -13.85 -5.04
C PRO A 6 -4.50 -14.66 -4.77
N GLU A 7 -3.84 -15.17 -5.80
CA GLU A 7 -2.65 -16.00 -5.68
C GLU A 7 -1.43 -15.23 -5.15
N MET A 8 -1.47 -13.90 -5.23
CA MET A 8 -0.40 -13.02 -4.77
C MET A 8 -0.71 -12.37 -3.42
N THR A 9 -1.85 -12.67 -2.83
CA THR A 9 -2.26 -12.11 -1.55
C THR A 9 -1.44 -12.74 -0.43
N ASN A 10 -0.78 -11.92 0.39
CA ASN A 10 0.10 -12.37 1.45
C ASN A 10 -0.02 -11.51 2.71
N VAL A 11 0.20 -12.16 3.85
CA VAL A 11 0.45 -11.44 5.09
C VAL A 11 1.95 -11.16 5.18
N VAL A 12 2.31 -9.89 5.31
CA VAL A 12 3.70 -9.44 5.29
C VAL A 12 4.01 -8.55 6.50
N LEU A 13 5.29 -8.50 6.87
CA LEU A 13 5.78 -7.69 7.99
C LEU A 13 6.67 -6.54 7.55
N GLU A 14 7.09 -6.55 6.29
CA GLU A 14 8.13 -5.65 5.80
C GLU A 14 7.60 -4.46 5.00
N GLU A 15 6.40 -4.57 4.44
CA GLU A 15 5.86 -3.53 3.56
C GLU A 15 5.43 -2.28 4.34
N ILE A 16 4.88 -2.46 5.52
CA ILE A 16 4.59 -1.37 6.45
C ILE A 16 5.37 -1.64 7.74
N PRO A 17 6.26 -0.75 8.17
CA PRO A 17 7.05 -0.96 9.37
C PRO A 17 6.17 -1.19 10.60
N ASP A 18 6.52 -2.24 11.36
CA ASP A 18 5.88 -2.60 12.63
C ASP A 18 4.39 -2.99 12.52
N ARG A 19 3.94 -3.41 11.34
CA ARG A 19 2.56 -3.86 11.13
C ARG A 19 2.50 -5.25 10.55
N LEU A 20 1.52 -6.03 11.02
CA LEU A 20 1.14 -7.30 10.41
C LEU A 20 0.12 -6.97 9.33
N THR A 21 0.57 -6.99 8.09
CA THR A 21 -0.14 -6.39 6.95
C THR A 21 -0.64 -7.45 5.99
N LEU A 22 -1.93 -7.40 5.68
CA LEU A 22 -2.47 -8.13 4.53
C LEU A 22 -2.26 -7.28 3.29
N ALA A 23 -1.37 -7.72 2.40
CA ALA A 23 -1.08 -7.03 1.16
C ALA A 23 -1.77 -7.71 -0.01
N ILE A 24 -2.51 -6.94 -0.80
CA ILE A 24 -3.16 -7.41 -2.01
C ILE A 24 -2.61 -6.68 -3.22
N ASP A 25 -2.29 -7.42 -4.27
CA ASP A 25 -1.81 -6.84 -5.53
C ASP A 25 -3.00 -6.43 -6.39
N ILE A 26 -3.09 -5.14 -6.68
CA ILE A 26 -4.14 -4.58 -7.54
C ILE A 26 -3.65 -4.64 -8.99
N SER A 27 -4.47 -5.21 -9.85
CA SER A 27 -4.16 -5.33 -11.27
C SER A 27 -4.67 -4.13 -12.06
N ASN A 28 -4.40 -4.13 -13.37
CA ASN A 28 -4.82 -3.12 -14.32
C ASN A 28 -4.26 -1.73 -13.95
N CYS A 29 -3.03 -1.72 -13.44
CA CYS A 29 -2.35 -0.49 -13.07
C CYS A 29 -1.93 0.28 -14.31
N THR A 30 -2.22 1.58 -14.34
CA THR A 30 -1.85 2.47 -15.44
C THR A 30 -0.42 3.00 -15.33
N GLY A 31 0.28 2.71 -14.24
CA GLY A 31 1.65 3.17 -14.02
C GLY A 31 2.65 2.58 -15.01
N LEU A 32 3.59 3.41 -15.45
CA LEU A 32 4.64 3.04 -16.40
C LEU A 32 5.99 3.02 -15.69
N CYS A 33 6.10 2.31 -14.58
CA CYS A 33 7.34 2.23 -13.83
C CYS A 33 8.39 1.42 -14.61
N GLU A 34 9.54 2.02 -14.85
CA GLU A 34 10.68 1.29 -15.38
C GLU A 34 11.10 0.22 -14.36
N GLY A 35 11.42 -0.99 -14.85
CA GLY A 35 11.81 -2.08 -13.97
C GLY A 35 10.67 -2.64 -13.11
N TYR A 36 9.44 -2.44 -13.53
CA TYR A 36 8.26 -2.95 -12.83
C TYR A 36 8.37 -4.47 -12.64
N HIS A 37 8.40 -4.91 -11.37
CA HIS A 37 8.69 -6.32 -11.02
C HIS A 37 7.58 -7.29 -11.39
N SER A 38 6.34 -6.80 -11.58
CA SER A 38 5.19 -7.62 -11.94
C SER A 38 4.46 -7.03 -13.13
N PRO A 39 5.05 -7.10 -14.35
CA PRO A 39 4.46 -6.47 -15.54
C PRO A 39 3.05 -6.96 -15.86
N PHE A 40 2.71 -8.19 -15.49
CA PHE A 40 1.38 -8.74 -15.74
C PHE A 40 0.27 -8.01 -14.96
N LEU A 41 0.61 -7.32 -13.88
CA LEU A 41 -0.35 -6.52 -13.11
C LEU A 41 -0.84 -5.28 -13.88
N ARG A 42 -0.18 -4.94 -14.98
CA ARG A 42 -0.69 -3.91 -15.91
C ARG A 42 -1.86 -4.41 -16.73
N ARG A 43 -2.08 -5.71 -16.75
CA ARG A 43 -3.17 -6.33 -17.48
C ARG A 43 -4.41 -6.44 -16.60
N ASP A 44 -5.55 -6.63 -17.25
CA ASP A 44 -6.81 -6.89 -16.57
C ASP A 44 -6.85 -8.37 -16.15
N VAL A 45 -6.26 -8.65 -15.00
CA VAL A 45 -6.16 -9.99 -14.43
C VAL A 45 -6.73 -10.02 -13.00
N GLY A 46 -7.00 -11.21 -12.49
CA GLY A 46 -7.53 -11.36 -11.14
C GLY A 46 -9.05 -11.29 -11.07
N VAL A 47 -9.55 -11.06 -9.89
CA VAL A 47 -10.98 -11.02 -9.61
C VAL A 47 -11.38 -9.69 -8.98
N GLU A 48 -12.65 -9.33 -9.11
CA GLU A 48 -13.16 -8.08 -8.56
C GLU A 48 -13.00 -8.06 -7.03
N LEU A 49 -12.54 -6.93 -6.51
CA LEU A 49 -12.46 -6.69 -5.08
C LEU A 49 -13.81 -6.17 -4.58
N THR A 50 -14.70 -7.09 -4.26
CA THR A 50 -16.03 -6.77 -3.70
C THR A 50 -15.98 -6.67 -2.18
N PRO A 51 -17.00 -6.07 -1.52
CA PRO A 51 -17.10 -6.11 -0.07
C PRO A 51 -17.05 -7.53 0.49
N GLU A 52 -17.68 -8.49 -0.18
CA GLU A 52 -17.67 -9.89 0.22
C GLU A 52 -16.26 -10.49 0.13
N ALA A 53 -15.52 -10.14 -0.92
CA ALA A 53 -14.12 -10.57 -1.07
C ALA A 53 -13.25 -9.98 0.04
N ILE A 54 -13.45 -8.72 0.38
CA ILE A 54 -12.74 -8.06 1.48
C ILE A 54 -13.03 -8.77 2.80
N ASP A 55 -14.30 -9.06 3.08
CA ASP A 55 -14.69 -9.76 4.31
C ASP A 55 -14.03 -11.14 4.41
N SER A 56 -13.99 -11.88 3.31
CA SER A 56 -13.35 -13.19 3.26
C SER A 56 -11.85 -13.10 3.48
N LEU A 57 -11.19 -12.12 2.86
CA LEU A 57 -9.75 -11.89 3.01
C LEU A 57 -9.39 -11.59 4.46
N ILE A 58 -10.16 -10.76 5.12
CA ILE A 58 -9.90 -10.39 6.51
C ILE A 58 -10.18 -11.57 7.45
N ALA A 59 -11.26 -12.31 7.21
CA ALA A 59 -11.60 -13.49 8.00
C ALA A 59 -10.55 -14.59 7.88
N ASP A 60 -10.01 -14.80 6.68
CA ASP A 60 -9.02 -15.84 6.41
C ASP A 60 -7.62 -15.47 6.92
N ASN A 61 -7.39 -14.20 7.24
CA ASN A 61 -6.09 -13.68 7.68
C ASN A 61 -6.21 -13.03 9.05
N PHE A 62 -6.67 -13.81 10.00
CA PHE A 62 -6.88 -13.37 11.37
C PHE A 62 -5.59 -12.82 11.99
N GLY A 63 -5.72 -11.74 12.74
CA GLY A 63 -4.60 -11.13 13.47
C GLY A 63 -3.92 -9.97 12.76
N ILE A 64 -4.29 -9.67 11.52
CA ILE A 64 -3.73 -8.51 10.81
C ILE A 64 -4.18 -7.20 11.49
N ASN A 65 -3.33 -6.17 11.39
CA ASN A 65 -3.65 -4.83 11.88
C ASN A 65 -3.55 -3.76 10.80
N CYS A 66 -3.18 -4.15 9.56
CA CYS A 66 -3.11 -3.24 8.43
C CYS A 66 -3.54 -3.95 7.15
N PHE A 67 -4.27 -3.25 6.30
CA PHE A 67 -4.69 -3.71 4.97
C PHE A 67 -4.03 -2.82 3.93
N LEU A 68 -3.23 -3.40 3.05
CA LEU A 68 -2.39 -2.66 2.10
C LEU A 68 -2.79 -2.97 0.66
N PHE A 69 -3.08 -1.92 -0.10
CA PHE A 69 -3.27 -1.99 -1.54
C PHE A 69 -1.93 -1.79 -2.24
N LEU A 70 -1.42 -2.81 -2.90
CA LEU A 70 -0.21 -2.71 -3.72
C LEU A 70 -0.62 -2.30 -5.14
N GLY A 71 -0.77 -1.00 -5.33
CA GLY A 71 -1.21 -0.39 -6.58
C GLY A 71 -2.57 0.29 -6.45
N GLU A 72 -2.89 1.11 -7.44
CA GLU A 72 -4.13 1.90 -7.45
C GLU A 72 -5.16 1.37 -8.45
N GLY A 73 -4.75 0.52 -9.39
CA GLY A 73 -5.62 0.11 -10.48
C GLY A 73 -5.88 1.25 -11.46
N ASN A 74 -7.03 1.20 -12.13
CA ASN A 74 -7.45 2.21 -13.11
C ASN A 74 -8.83 2.81 -12.81
N ASP A 75 -9.36 2.56 -11.63
CA ASP A 75 -10.68 3.05 -11.22
C ASP A 75 -10.57 3.63 -9.81
N HIS A 76 -10.31 4.92 -9.74
CA HIS A 76 -10.09 5.62 -8.48
C HIS A 76 -11.31 5.55 -7.56
N ASP A 77 -12.51 5.72 -8.11
CA ASP A 77 -13.73 5.68 -7.30
C ASP A 77 -13.96 4.30 -6.69
N ALA A 78 -13.67 3.24 -7.44
CA ALA A 78 -13.78 1.87 -6.91
C ALA A 78 -12.73 1.61 -5.82
N LEU A 79 -11.51 2.11 -6.00
CA LEU A 79 -10.46 2.02 -4.98
C LEU A 79 -10.91 2.72 -3.69
N MET A 80 -11.41 3.94 -3.80
CA MET A 80 -11.85 4.71 -2.64
C MET A 80 -13.06 4.08 -1.96
N SER A 81 -13.98 3.49 -2.74
CA SER A 81 -15.13 2.78 -2.20
C SER A 81 -14.70 1.55 -1.40
N ALA A 82 -13.76 0.78 -1.91
CA ALA A 82 -13.22 -0.40 -1.20
C ALA A 82 -12.54 0.03 0.11
N ALA A 83 -11.70 1.05 0.06
CA ALA A 83 -11.01 1.56 1.24
C ALA A 83 -11.98 2.11 2.28
N THR A 84 -13.01 2.83 1.84
CA THR A 84 -14.05 3.36 2.73
C THR A 84 -14.82 2.24 3.39
N TYR A 85 -15.14 1.18 2.65
CA TYR A 85 -15.79 0.00 3.21
C TYR A 85 -14.97 -0.61 4.36
N ILE A 86 -13.66 -0.76 4.15
CA ILE A 86 -12.77 -1.31 5.19
C ILE A 86 -12.72 -0.37 6.39
N ARG A 87 -12.59 0.92 6.16
CA ARG A 87 -12.55 1.91 7.24
C ARG A 87 -13.81 1.86 8.10
N SER A 88 -14.96 1.73 7.48
CA SER A 88 -16.26 1.71 8.17
C SER A 88 -16.53 0.38 8.86
N SER A 89 -16.19 -0.73 8.21
CA SER A 89 -16.51 -2.07 8.68
C SER A 89 -15.47 -2.64 9.66
N TYR A 90 -14.22 -2.19 9.52
CA TYR A 90 -13.10 -2.68 10.32
C TYR A 90 -12.28 -1.50 10.84
N PRO A 91 -12.85 -0.69 11.76
CA PRO A 91 -12.21 0.55 12.20
C PRO A 91 -10.88 0.35 12.94
N SER A 92 -10.60 -0.87 13.40
CA SER A 92 -9.32 -1.18 14.04
C SER A 92 -8.20 -1.47 13.04
N LEU A 93 -8.52 -1.69 11.77
CA LEU A 93 -7.50 -1.89 10.73
C LEU A 93 -6.98 -0.55 10.22
N GLU A 94 -5.67 -0.44 10.10
CA GLU A 94 -5.07 0.66 9.37
C GLU A 94 -5.08 0.35 7.87
N LEU A 95 -5.09 1.40 7.05
CA LEU A 95 -5.11 1.30 5.60
C LEU A 95 -3.83 1.85 5.00
N GLY A 96 -3.23 1.10 4.10
CA GLY A 96 -2.06 1.53 3.35
C GLY A 96 -2.27 1.42 1.85
N ILE A 97 -1.57 2.25 1.10
CA ILE A 97 -1.55 2.21 -0.36
C ILE A 97 -0.13 2.47 -0.87
N TYR A 98 0.29 1.67 -1.83
CA TYR A 98 1.52 1.87 -2.57
C TYR A 98 1.17 2.35 -3.96
N SER A 99 1.53 3.60 -4.27
CA SER A 99 1.35 4.20 -5.58
C SER A 99 2.68 4.26 -6.34
N GLY A 100 2.62 4.00 -7.63
CA GLY A 100 3.76 4.22 -8.52
C GLY A 100 3.86 5.65 -9.04
N ARG A 101 2.94 6.52 -8.67
CA ARG A 101 2.95 7.93 -9.07
C ARG A 101 3.76 8.76 -8.08
N GLU A 102 4.19 9.94 -8.52
CA GLU A 102 4.91 10.88 -7.66
C GLU A 102 3.98 11.66 -6.72
N SER A 103 2.69 11.65 -7.00
CA SER A 103 1.68 12.27 -6.15
C SER A 103 0.36 11.51 -6.27
N VAL A 104 -0.50 11.65 -5.28
CA VAL A 104 -1.84 11.07 -5.25
C VAL A 104 -2.86 12.14 -4.92
N GLU A 105 -4.12 11.83 -5.17
CA GLU A 105 -5.24 12.73 -4.92
C GLU A 105 -5.42 13.02 -3.44
N GLU A 106 -6.01 14.16 -3.13
CA GLU A 106 -6.22 14.61 -1.75
C GLU A 106 -7.05 13.63 -0.92
N ASP A 107 -8.04 12.99 -1.51
CA ASP A 107 -8.89 12.02 -0.81
C ASP A 107 -8.11 10.79 -0.33
N VAL A 108 -7.02 10.42 -1.01
CA VAL A 108 -6.13 9.36 -0.54
C VAL A 108 -5.48 9.76 0.79
N TRP A 109 -4.97 10.98 0.87
CA TRP A 109 -4.38 11.49 2.11
C TRP A 109 -5.39 11.58 3.25
N GLU A 110 -6.65 11.83 2.94
CA GLU A 110 -7.71 11.92 3.93
C GLU A 110 -8.13 10.57 4.48
N LEU A 111 -8.05 9.51 3.67
CA LEU A 111 -8.59 8.19 4.04
C LEU A 111 -7.53 7.21 4.53
N PHE A 112 -6.34 7.21 3.94
CA PHE A 112 -5.32 6.22 4.23
C PHE A 112 -4.42 6.63 5.41
N ASP A 113 -3.88 5.64 6.10
CA ASP A 113 -2.95 5.83 7.22
C ASP A 113 -1.50 5.75 6.76
N TYR A 114 -1.24 5.04 5.67
CA TYR A 114 0.08 4.90 5.05
C TYR A 114 -0.05 5.12 3.55
N VAL A 115 0.78 6.01 3.02
CA VAL A 115 0.81 6.31 1.58
C VAL A 115 2.26 6.28 1.12
N LYS A 116 2.57 5.36 0.21
CA LYS A 116 3.87 5.32 -0.47
C LYS A 116 3.69 5.88 -1.86
N ILE A 117 4.54 6.84 -2.23
CA ILE A 117 4.55 7.45 -3.55
C ILE A 117 5.93 7.31 -4.20
N GLY A 118 5.97 7.54 -5.49
CA GLY A 118 7.16 7.49 -6.31
C GLY A 118 7.25 6.20 -7.12
N PRO A 119 7.56 6.31 -8.44
CA PRO A 119 7.80 5.12 -9.25
C PRO A 119 9.10 4.45 -8.83
N PHE A 120 9.17 3.13 -8.96
CA PHE A 120 10.42 2.43 -8.78
C PHE A 120 11.39 2.85 -9.90
N ARG A 121 12.57 3.34 -9.53
CA ARG A 121 13.64 3.72 -10.45
C ARG A 121 14.86 2.84 -10.15
N PRO A 122 15.26 1.96 -11.08
CA PRO A 122 16.41 1.07 -10.83
C PRO A 122 17.68 1.80 -10.43
N SER A 123 17.91 3.01 -10.97
CA SER A 123 19.08 3.83 -10.63
C SER A 123 19.07 4.34 -9.19
N CYS A 124 17.88 4.46 -8.57
CA CYS A 124 17.73 4.93 -7.21
C CYS A 124 17.61 3.76 -6.21
N GLY A 125 17.15 2.61 -6.67
CA GLY A 125 16.93 1.44 -5.84
C GLY A 125 15.57 1.43 -5.13
N PRO A 126 15.25 0.31 -4.46
CA PRO A 126 13.99 0.16 -3.74
C PRO A 126 13.93 0.98 -2.45
N LEU A 127 12.79 0.96 -1.78
CA LEU A 127 12.54 1.70 -0.54
C LEU A 127 13.60 1.47 0.54
N ASN A 128 14.18 0.28 0.59
CA ASN A 128 15.17 -0.06 1.60
C ASN A 128 16.57 0.44 1.30
N LYS A 129 16.75 1.20 0.23
CA LYS A 129 18.02 1.87 -0.10
C LYS A 129 17.94 3.35 0.25
N THR A 130 19.01 3.89 0.82
CA THR A 130 19.05 5.33 1.17
C THR A 130 19.00 6.23 -0.06
N THR A 131 19.29 5.68 -1.24
CA THR A 131 19.25 6.39 -2.53
C THR A 131 17.85 6.43 -3.15
N THR A 132 16.88 5.78 -2.56
CA THR A 132 15.53 5.67 -3.13
C THR A 132 14.88 7.03 -3.39
N ASN A 133 14.18 7.14 -4.53
CA ASN A 133 13.29 8.27 -4.80
C ASN A 133 11.89 8.06 -4.24
N GLN A 134 11.59 6.85 -3.78
CA GLN A 134 10.29 6.53 -3.21
C GLN A 134 10.20 7.00 -1.76
N ARG A 135 8.99 7.37 -1.34
CA ARG A 135 8.73 7.83 0.03
C ARG A 135 7.50 7.14 0.60
N LEU A 136 7.61 6.67 1.82
CA LEU A 136 6.47 6.18 2.60
C LEU A 136 6.14 7.18 3.68
N TYR A 137 4.88 7.60 3.71
CA TYR A 137 4.36 8.53 4.70
C TYR A 137 3.35 7.84 5.61
N ARG A 138 3.42 8.17 6.90
CA ARG A 138 2.38 7.83 7.85
C ARG A 138 1.50 9.05 8.08
N ILE A 139 0.19 8.86 7.98
CA ILE A 139 -0.80 9.90 8.18
C ILE A 139 -1.49 9.67 9.52
N LEU A 140 -1.41 10.64 10.42
CA LEU A 140 -2.15 10.64 11.68
C LEU A 140 -3.34 11.56 11.52
N HIS A 141 -4.53 11.00 11.66
CA HIS A 141 -5.79 11.74 11.56
C HIS A 141 -6.17 12.21 12.95
N ASN A 142 -6.14 13.52 13.16
CA ASN A 142 -6.42 14.13 14.45
C ASN A 142 -7.92 14.30 14.69
N ALA A 143 -8.34 14.36 15.95
CA ALA A 143 -9.73 14.48 16.32
C ALA A 143 -10.39 15.80 15.86
N ASP A 144 -9.58 16.85 15.62
CA ASP A 144 -10.06 18.15 15.15
C ASP A 144 -10.24 18.24 13.62
N GLY A 145 -10.04 17.12 12.90
CA GLY A 145 -10.13 17.07 11.46
C GLY A 145 -8.83 17.41 10.73
N THR A 146 -7.78 17.78 11.44
CA THR A 146 -6.45 17.98 10.84
C THR A 146 -5.72 16.67 10.72
N ARG A 147 -4.62 16.66 9.96
CA ARG A 147 -3.75 15.49 9.84
C ARG A 147 -2.29 15.89 9.99
N THR A 148 -1.52 14.93 10.50
CA THR A 148 -0.06 15.04 10.55
C THR A 148 0.52 14.01 9.59
N VAL A 149 1.44 14.43 8.72
CA VAL A 149 2.07 13.56 7.72
C VAL A 149 3.55 13.45 8.04
N ASP A 150 3.99 12.23 8.36
CA ASP A 150 5.39 11.94 8.70
C ASP A 150 6.02 11.07 7.61
N ASP A 151 7.18 11.48 7.12
CA ASP A 151 8.01 10.64 6.24
C ASP A 151 8.72 9.60 7.08
N ILE A 152 8.30 8.35 6.95
CA ILE A 152 8.88 7.23 7.69
C ILE A 152 9.75 6.32 6.83
N THR A 153 10.13 6.77 5.63
CA THR A 153 10.95 5.99 4.70
C THR A 153 12.23 5.46 5.34
N ALA A 154 12.86 6.27 6.19
CA ALA A 154 14.09 5.88 6.87
C ALA A 154 13.94 4.65 7.77
N ARG A 155 12.74 4.26 8.15
CA ARG A 155 12.51 3.06 8.95
C ARG A 155 12.87 1.77 8.21
N PHE A 156 12.79 1.78 6.88
CA PHE A 156 13.24 0.67 6.06
C PHE A 156 14.77 0.52 6.12
N TRP A 157 15.48 1.61 6.33
CA TRP A 157 16.96 1.63 6.36
C TRP A 157 17.51 1.08 7.66
N ARG A 158 16.71 1.04 8.71
CA ARG A 158 17.12 0.56 10.03
C ARG A 158 17.15 -0.96 10.16
N LYS A 159 16.50 -1.67 9.25
CA LYS A 159 16.29 -3.12 9.34
C LYS A 159 17.06 -3.91 8.30
N GLY A 160 18.36 -3.71 8.17
CA GLY A 160 19.17 -4.62 7.39
C GLY A 160 19.64 -4.11 6.05
N ILE A 161 19.65 -2.82 5.88
CA ILE A 161 20.17 -2.23 4.66
C ILE A 161 21.66 -1.97 4.77
N ASP A 162 22.10 -1.62 5.96
CA ASP A 162 23.50 -1.47 6.25
C ASP A 162 24.01 -2.79 6.84
N PRO A 163 24.80 -3.56 6.08
CA PRO A 163 25.34 -4.83 6.58
C PRO A 163 26.29 -4.65 7.74
N ASN A 164 26.79 -3.45 7.95
CA ASN A 164 27.67 -3.12 9.09
C ASN A 164 26.88 -2.58 10.27
N ARG A 165 25.59 -2.43 10.13
CA ARG A 165 24.77 -1.92 11.19
C ARG A 165 24.39 -3.04 12.12
N PRO A 166 24.61 -2.87 13.44
CA PRO A 166 24.07 -3.80 14.41
C PRO A 166 22.56 -3.85 14.27
N SER A 167 22.03 -5.01 13.99
CA SER A 167 20.60 -5.22 13.83
C SER A 167 19.85 -5.02 15.15
#